data_579e3276524c6bc3bd69436c493689e3
#
_entry.id   579e3276524c6bc3bd69436c493689e3
#
_cell.length_a   1.000
_cell.length_b   1.000
_cell.length_c   1.000
_cell.angle_alpha   90.00
_cell.angle_beta   90.00
_cell.angle_gamma   90.00
#
_symmetry.space_group_name_H-M   'P 1'
#
loop_
_entity.id
_entity.type
_entity.pdbx_description
1 polymer ?
#
loop_
_entity_poly.entity_id
_entity_poly.type
_entity_poly.pdbx_seq_one_letter_code
_entity_poly.pdbx_strand_id
1 'polypeptide(L)'
;MRLFSRMAAVALGAAALTAQAQNISIGTGGTGGVYYPLGGGMAAVLSKYVPGMQATAEVTGGSVANLQLIGTGKPYLGMTMVDAGLDAYKGQEKFAGKAVPVRTLMVMYPNRMHVVSITATGIKSIADLKSKRVSTGSGGSATEVMAFRVIEAAGLDKDKDMTRERLGVAESVNALKDRKIDAFFWVGGLPTAAVTDLANSPGATIQMIDHADLVPAMNKKWGNLYVKDVIAKDVYRGMATDNQQATVMNLLVAHEKMDEQTAYNIVKAVFEHREELIRVHKEAANFTLDKQKTAATGGIPWHPGALKYFAEKGAKVD
;
A
#
# COMPACT_ATOMS: atom_id res chain seq x y z
N MET A 1 -46.31 -23.87 66.55
CA MET A 1 -45.86 -22.62 65.88
C MET A 1 -44.55 -22.92 65.21
N ARG A 2 -44.58 -23.04 63.90
CA ARG A 2 -43.35 -23.31 63.04
C ARG A 2 -43.06 -22.06 62.20
N LEU A 3 -41.94 -21.41 62.52
CA LEU A 3 -41.39 -20.28 61.69
C LEU A 3 -40.76 -20.87 60.42
N PHE A 4 -41.25 -20.52 59.27
CA PHE A 4 -40.59 -20.76 58.00
C PHE A 4 -39.69 -19.58 57.66
N SER A 5 -38.37 -19.83 57.72
CA SER A 5 -37.37 -18.89 57.21
C SER A 5 -37.28 -19.05 55.71
N ARG A 6 -37.58 -17.97 54.94
CA ARG A 6 -37.39 -17.95 53.50
C ARG A 6 -36.02 -17.36 53.20
N MET A 7 -35.08 -18.20 52.81
CA MET A 7 -33.81 -17.77 52.19
C MET A 7 -34.11 -17.41 50.73
N ALA A 8 -34.00 -16.12 50.41
CA ALA A 8 -33.98 -15.65 49.03
C ALA A 8 -32.55 -15.80 48.50
N ALA A 9 -32.32 -16.75 47.58
CA ALA A 9 -31.09 -16.88 46.84
C ALA A 9 -31.11 -15.83 45.70
N VAL A 10 -30.27 -14.79 45.80
CA VAL A 10 -30.00 -13.84 44.75
C VAL A 10 -28.99 -14.51 43.79
N ALA A 11 -29.45 -15.01 42.67
CA ALA A 11 -28.61 -15.48 41.59
C ALA A 11 -28.08 -14.25 40.81
N LEU A 12 -26.86 -13.80 41.10
CA LEU A 12 -26.12 -12.88 40.22
C LEU A 12 -25.77 -13.65 38.94
N GLY A 13 -26.58 -13.46 37.92
CA GLY A 13 -26.24 -13.87 36.57
C GLY A 13 -25.12 -12.98 36.03
N ALA A 14 -23.87 -13.46 36.08
CA ALA A 14 -22.77 -12.87 35.33
C ALA A 14 -23.07 -13.10 33.84
N ALA A 15 -23.60 -12.10 33.17
CA ALA A 15 -23.65 -12.07 31.71
C ALA A 15 -22.20 -11.99 31.21
N ALA A 16 -21.62 -13.15 30.93
CA ALA A 16 -20.39 -13.22 30.16
C ALA A 16 -20.71 -12.65 28.77
N LEU A 17 -20.35 -11.39 28.55
CA LEU A 17 -20.27 -10.81 27.20
C LEU A 17 -19.25 -11.66 26.44
N THR A 18 -19.73 -12.63 25.69
CA THR A 18 -18.90 -13.33 24.71
C THR A 18 -18.46 -12.28 23.69
N ALA A 19 -17.23 -11.79 23.84
CA ALA A 19 -16.59 -10.97 22.81
C ALA A 19 -16.61 -11.81 21.54
N GLN A 20 -17.50 -11.48 20.62
CA GLN A 20 -17.56 -12.16 19.34
C GLN A 20 -16.24 -11.88 18.61
N ALA A 21 -15.49 -12.94 18.30
CA ALA A 21 -14.23 -12.79 17.60
C ALA A 21 -14.45 -12.04 16.28
N GLN A 22 -13.82 -10.87 16.16
CA GLN A 22 -13.90 -10.05 14.95
C GLN A 22 -12.77 -10.47 14.01
N ASN A 23 -13.13 -11.24 12.97
CA ASN A 23 -12.19 -11.60 11.92
C ASN A 23 -12.01 -10.42 10.96
N ILE A 24 -10.77 -10.04 10.67
CA ILE A 24 -10.45 -8.98 9.73
C ILE A 24 -9.34 -9.43 8.78
N SER A 25 -9.52 -9.18 7.49
CA SER A 25 -8.50 -9.46 6.48
C SER A 25 -7.81 -8.18 6.05
N ILE A 26 -6.49 -8.23 5.88
CA ILE A 26 -5.66 -7.13 5.40
C ILE A 26 -5.23 -7.45 3.98
N GLY A 27 -5.84 -6.80 3.00
CA GLY A 27 -5.43 -6.90 1.60
C GLY A 27 -4.07 -6.23 1.40
N THR A 28 -3.12 -6.98 0.85
CA THR A 28 -1.72 -6.56 0.69
C THR A 28 -1.32 -6.45 -0.79
N GLY A 29 -0.40 -7.24 -1.24
CA GLY A 29 0.11 -7.36 -2.61
C GLY A 29 0.93 -8.63 -2.74
N GLY A 30 1.73 -8.75 -3.78
CA GLY A 30 2.63 -9.89 -3.97
C GLY A 30 3.71 -9.98 -2.90
N THR A 31 4.18 -11.21 -2.62
CA THR A 31 5.12 -11.52 -1.52
C THR A 31 6.50 -10.87 -1.69
N GLY A 32 6.92 -10.52 -2.90
CA GLY A 32 8.19 -9.84 -3.17
C GLY A 32 8.20 -8.33 -2.88
N GLY A 33 7.04 -7.75 -2.55
CA GLY A 33 6.86 -6.33 -2.24
C GLY A 33 6.85 -6.04 -0.74
N VAL A 34 6.55 -4.77 -0.39
CA VAL A 34 6.57 -4.26 0.99
C VAL A 34 5.24 -4.45 1.71
N TYR A 35 4.11 -4.43 0.99
CA TYR A 35 2.78 -4.58 1.60
C TYR A 35 2.62 -5.91 2.35
N TYR A 36 3.08 -7.02 1.76
CA TYR A 36 2.86 -8.34 2.35
C TYR A 36 3.55 -8.51 3.73
N PRO A 37 4.85 -8.27 3.91
CA PRO A 37 5.47 -8.35 5.23
C PRO A 37 4.86 -7.36 6.22
N LEU A 38 4.59 -6.11 5.84
CA LEU A 38 3.95 -5.14 6.73
C LEU A 38 2.52 -5.55 7.12
N GLY A 39 1.74 -6.10 6.17
CA GLY A 39 0.41 -6.63 6.45
C GLY A 39 0.43 -7.80 7.42
N GLY A 40 1.40 -8.71 7.27
CA GLY A 40 1.64 -9.80 8.22
C GLY A 40 1.99 -9.28 9.61
N GLY A 41 2.87 -8.30 9.69
CA GLY A 41 3.21 -7.63 10.95
C GLY A 41 2.00 -6.94 11.59
N MET A 42 1.22 -6.19 10.80
CA MET A 42 -0.01 -5.57 11.29
C MET A 42 -1.03 -6.61 11.77
N ALA A 43 -1.22 -7.71 11.03
CA ALA A 43 -2.12 -8.79 11.43
C ALA A 43 -1.71 -9.37 12.80
N ALA A 44 -0.41 -9.60 13.01
CA ALA A 44 0.12 -10.07 14.29
C ALA A 44 -0.12 -9.06 15.42
N VAL A 45 0.15 -7.78 15.18
CA VAL A 45 -0.10 -6.69 16.15
C VAL A 45 -1.58 -6.60 16.51
N LEU A 46 -2.47 -6.58 15.52
CA LEU A 46 -3.91 -6.47 15.75
C LEU A 46 -4.45 -7.68 16.52
N SER A 47 -4.07 -8.89 16.14
CA SER A 47 -4.51 -10.12 16.84
C SER A 47 -3.99 -10.21 18.27
N LYS A 48 -2.81 -9.62 18.55
CA LYS A 48 -2.18 -9.65 19.87
C LYS A 48 -2.73 -8.57 20.81
N TYR A 49 -2.98 -7.37 20.29
CA TYR A 49 -3.22 -6.20 21.13
C TYR A 49 -4.65 -5.62 21.05
N VAL A 50 -5.46 -6.06 20.08
CA VAL A 50 -6.88 -5.67 20.03
C VAL A 50 -7.73 -6.82 20.54
N PRO A 51 -8.37 -6.68 21.72
CA PRO A 51 -9.16 -7.76 22.31
C PRO A 51 -10.25 -8.27 21.37
N GLY A 52 -10.32 -9.59 21.19
CA GLY A 52 -11.33 -10.24 20.35
C GLY A 52 -11.07 -10.12 18.84
N MET A 53 -9.98 -9.48 18.39
CA MET A 53 -9.66 -9.39 16.97
C MET A 53 -8.76 -10.54 16.51
N GLN A 54 -9.10 -11.13 15.36
CA GLN A 54 -8.26 -12.07 14.63
C GLN A 54 -8.01 -11.49 13.24
N ALA A 55 -6.77 -11.06 12.99
CA ALA A 55 -6.39 -10.46 11.73
C ALA A 55 -5.49 -11.39 10.91
N THR A 56 -5.66 -11.37 9.58
CA THR A 56 -4.85 -12.14 8.63
C THR A 56 -4.43 -11.24 7.47
N ALA A 57 -3.22 -11.47 6.95
CA ALA A 57 -2.76 -10.80 5.73
C ALA A 57 -3.07 -11.66 4.50
N GLU A 58 -3.68 -11.05 3.49
CA GLU A 58 -4.02 -11.72 2.23
C GLU A 58 -3.12 -11.22 1.09
N VAL A 59 -2.55 -12.15 0.32
CA VAL A 59 -1.89 -11.86 -0.95
C VAL A 59 -2.94 -11.47 -1.98
N THR A 60 -2.76 -10.32 -2.62
CA THR A 60 -3.67 -9.80 -3.64
C THR A 60 -2.90 -9.27 -4.84
N GLY A 61 -3.60 -8.77 -5.84
CA GLY A 61 -2.99 -8.01 -6.95
C GLY A 61 -2.42 -6.65 -6.53
N GLY A 62 -2.74 -6.15 -5.34
CA GLY A 62 -2.33 -4.84 -4.82
C GLY A 62 -3.50 -3.86 -4.69
N SER A 63 -3.23 -2.56 -4.75
CA SER A 63 -4.15 -1.49 -4.36
C SER A 63 -5.55 -1.57 -4.99
N VAL A 64 -5.64 -1.80 -6.30
CA VAL A 64 -6.96 -1.86 -6.99
C VAL A 64 -7.76 -3.07 -6.49
N ALA A 65 -7.11 -4.24 -6.35
CA ALA A 65 -7.75 -5.44 -5.81
C ALA A 65 -8.21 -5.23 -4.36
N ASN A 66 -7.37 -4.59 -3.53
CA ASN A 66 -7.71 -4.28 -2.13
C ASN A 66 -8.91 -3.35 -2.02
N LEU A 67 -8.98 -2.33 -2.86
CA LEU A 67 -10.12 -1.40 -2.91
C LEU A 67 -11.41 -2.09 -3.38
N GLN A 68 -11.30 -3.03 -4.33
CA GLN A 68 -12.45 -3.85 -4.74
C GLN A 68 -12.96 -4.74 -3.59
N LEU A 69 -12.05 -5.34 -2.80
CA LEU A 69 -12.43 -6.10 -1.59
C LEU A 69 -13.14 -5.22 -0.56
N ILE A 70 -12.62 -4.00 -0.30
CA ILE A 70 -13.30 -3.02 0.56
C ILE A 70 -14.70 -2.69 0.03
N GLY A 71 -14.86 -2.50 -1.27
CA GLY A 71 -16.14 -2.23 -1.91
C GLY A 71 -17.20 -3.33 -1.71
N THR A 72 -16.81 -4.53 -1.26
CA THR A 72 -17.77 -5.61 -0.91
C THR A 72 -18.50 -5.36 0.41
N GLY A 73 -18.05 -4.41 1.22
CA GLY A 73 -18.58 -4.11 2.56
C GLY A 73 -18.25 -5.15 3.63
N LYS A 74 -17.40 -6.13 3.33
CA LYS A 74 -16.89 -7.09 4.32
C LYS A 74 -15.81 -6.43 5.19
N PRO A 75 -15.43 -7.00 6.35
CA PRO A 75 -14.44 -6.44 7.27
C PRO A 75 -13.01 -6.57 6.73
N TYR A 76 -12.69 -5.79 5.71
CA TYR A 76 -11.36 -5.69 5.13
C TYR A 76 -10.65 -4.39 5.55
N LEU A 77 -9.34 -4.50 5.77
CA LEU A 77 -8.39 -3.41 5.65
C LEU A 77 -7.69 -3.52 4.29
N GLY A 78 -7.37 -2.41 3.67
CA GLY A 78 -6.64 -2.39 2.41
C GLY A 78 -5.42 -1.50 2.49
N MET A 79 -4.28 -1.99 2.03
CA MET A 79 -3.14 -1.13 1.74
C MET A 79 -3.31 -0.61 0.31
N THR A 80 -3.23 0.70 0.12
CA THR A 80 -3.43 1.31 -1.19
C THR A 80 -2.53 2.53 -1.40
N MET A 81 -2.16 2.77 -2.64
CA MET A 81 -1.59 4.04 -3.05
C MET A 81 -2.71 5.09 -3.14
N VAL A 82 -2.38 6.34 -2.83
CA VAL A 82 -3.34 7.46 -2.82
C VAL A 82 -4.03 7.66 -4.16
N ASP A 83 -3.32 7.53 -5.26
CA ASP A 83 -3.85 7.71 -6.61
C ASP A 83 -4.94 6.69 -6.95
N ALA A 84 -4.70 5.40 -6.73
CA ALA A 84 -5.71 4.35 -6.91
C ALA A 84 -6.85 4.49 -5.90
N GLY A 85 -6.55 4.89 -4.66
CA GLY A 85 -7.55 5.16 -3.63
C GLY A 85 -8.50 6.30 -4.02
N LEU A 86 -7.97 7.39 -4.59
CA LEU A 86 -8.74 8.52 -5.06
C LEU A 86 -9.61 8.15 -6.28
N ASP A 87 -9.05 7.39 -7.24
CA ASP A 87 -9.81 6.86 -8.37
C ASP A 87 -11.00 6.02 -7.89
N ALA A 88 -10.78 5.16 -6.89
CA ALA A 88 -11.82 4.33 -6.29
C ALA A 88 -12.88 5.17 -5.56
N TYR A 89 -12.45 6.13 -4.74
CA TYR A 89 -13.35 7.02 -4.00
C TYR A 89 -14.24 7.84 -4.93
N LYS A 90 -13.68 8.31 -6.06
CA LYS A 90 -14.42 9.09 -7.07
C LYS A 90 -15.17 8.23 -8.09
N GLY A 91 -14.99 6.92 -8.11
CA GLY A 91 -15.57 6.03 -9.12
C GLY A 91 -15.03 6.31 -10.52
N GLN A 92 -13.71 6.50 -10.64
CA GLN A 92 -13.01 6.83 -11.89
C GLN A 92 -12.08 5.68 -12.33
N GLU A 93 -11.55 5.76 -13.53
CA GLU A 93 -10.58 4.82 -14.09
C GLU A 93 -11.03 3.34 -13.95
N LYS A 94 -10.28 2.52 -13.23
CA LYS A 94 -10.64 1.11 -12.96
C LYS A 94 -11.94 0.93 -12.17
N PHE A 95 -12.46 2.00 -11.58
CA PHE A 95 -13.68 2.03 -10.77
C PHE A 95 -14.82 2.83 -11.42
N ALA A 96 -14.72 3.11 -12.72
CA ALA A 96 -15.72 3.88 -13.45
C ALA A 96 -17.15 3.38 -13.21
N GLY A 97 -18.01 4.26 -12.70
CA GLY A 97 -19.40 3.95 -12.37
C GLY A 97 -19.61 3.15 -11.07
N LYS A 98 -18.55 2.83 -10.31
CA LYS A 98 -18.60 2.06 -9.06
C LYS A 98 -17.67 2.69 -8.00
N ALA A 99 -18.04 3.86 -7.49
CA ALA A 99 -17.30 4.47 -6.40
C ALA A 99 -17.25 3.54 -5.18
N VAL A 100 -16.08 3.48 -4.53
CA VAL A 100 -15.87 2.70 -3.31
C VAL A 100 -15.98 3.63 -2.10
N PRO A 101 -16.84 3.31 -1.12
CA PRO A 101 -17.01 4.13 0.07
C PRO A 101 -15.83 3.91 1.05
N VAL A 102 -14.65 4.31 0.61
CA VAL A 102 -13.39 4.12 1.33
C VAL A 102 -13.12 5.29 2.30
N ARG A 103 -12.52 4.98 3.46
CA ARG A 103 -12.04 5.95 4.45
C ARG A 103 -10.59 5.66 4.81
N THR A 104 -9.82 6.72 5.01
CA THR A 104 -8.41 6.63 5.43
C THR A 104 -8.34 6.34 6.92
N LEU A 105 -7.58 5.30 7.29
CA LEU A 105 -7.22 5.00 8.67
C LEU A 105 -5.88 5.64 9.04
N MET A 106 -4.89 5.58 8.15
CA MET A 106 -3.59 6.22 8.35
C MET A 106 -2.85 6.43 7.03
N VAL A 107 -1.99 7.45 7.01
CA VAL A 107 -0.94 7.63 6.02
C VAL A 107 0.25 6.76 6.45
N MET A 108 0.77 5.95 5.53
CA MET A 108 1.79 4.97 5.84
C MET A 108 3.21 5.48 5.52
N TYR A 109 3.66 5.29 4.30
CA TYR A 109 5.01 5.64 3.86
C TYR A 109 5.01 6.09 2.40
N PRO A 110 6.04 6.84 1.96
CA PRO A 110 6.19 7.23 0.57
C PRO A 110 6.51 6.00 -0.30
N ASN A 111 5.74 5.83 -1.35
CA ASN A 111 5.86 4.72 -2.29
C ASN A 111 6.52 5.21 -3.58
N ARG A 112 7.70 4.69 -3.86
CA ARG A 112 8.59 5.19 -4.92
C ARG A 112 8.46 4.36 -6.19
N MET A 113 8.32 5.03 -7.32
CA MET A 113 8.33 4.36 -8.62
C MET A 113 9.76 3.94 -8.98
N HIS A 114 9.94 2.66 -9.20
CA HIS A 114 11.15 2.08 -9.78
C HIS A 114 10.83 1.76 -11.24
N VAL A 115 11.56 2.32 -12.17
CA VAL A 115 11.61 1.84 -13.56
C VAL A 115 12.95 1.15 -13.71
N VAL A 116 12.91 -0.18 -13.71
CA VAL A 116 14.10 -1.03 -13.55
C VAL A 116 14.41 -1.74 -14.84
N SER A 117 15.67 -1.71 -15.20
CA SER A 117 16.28 -2.52 -16.25
C SER A 117 17.65 -3.02 -15.76
N ILE A 118 18.41 -3.61 -16.64
CA ILE A 118 19.85 -3.94 -16.45
C ILE A 118 20.66 -3.27 -17.56
N THR A 119 21.92 -2.94 -17.27
CA THR A 119 22.80 -2.22 -18.24
C THR A 119 22.91 -2.92 -19.59
N ALA A 120 22.78 -4.26 -19.62
CA ALA A 120 22.84 -5.06 -20.84
C ALA A 120 21.71 -4.77 -21.84
N THR A 121 20.58 -4.15 -21.43
CA THR A 121 19.46 -3.81 -22.31
C THR A 121 19.68 -2.50 -23.09
N GLY A 122 20.59 -1.66 -22.62
CA GLY A 122 20.87 -0.34 -23.19
C GLY A 122 19.81 0.72 -22.92
N ILE A 123 18.76 0.42 -22.12
CA ILE A 123 17.69 1.35 -21.76
C ILE A 123 18.23 2.40 -20.78
N LYS A 124 18.09 3.69 -21.09
CA LYS A 124 18.59 4.82 -20.27
C LYS A 124 17.50 5.85 -19.96
N SER A 125 16.39 5.84 -20.68
CA SER A 125 15.28 6.78 -20.53
C SER A 125 13.94 6.07 -20.69
N ILE A 126 12.84 6.73 -20.28
CA ILE A 126 11.48 6.22 -20.51
C ILE A 126 11.19 6.10 -22.02
N ALA A 127 11.74 6.98 -22.85
CA ALA A 127 11.58 6.91 -24.31
C ALA A 127 12.19 5.62 -24.91
N ASP A 128 13.24 5.06 -24.31
CA ASP A 128 13.88 3.83 -24.78
C ASP A 128 13.02 2.58 -24.54
N LEU A 129 11.91 2.70 -23.81
CA LEU A 129 10.94 1.61 -23.65
C LEU A 129 10.15 1.31 -24.92
N LYS A 130 10.22 2.20 -25.92
CA LYS A 130 9.59 1.96 -27.22
C LYS A 130 10.13 0.69 -27.87
N SER A 131 9.22 -0.16 -28.34
CA SER A 131 9.49 -1.49 -28.94
C SER A 131 10.15 -2.49 -27.97
N LYS A 132 10.12 -2.25 -26.65
CA LYS A 132 10.62 -3.16 -25.63
C LYS A 132 9.53 -4.02 -25.02
N ARG A 133 9.93 -5.11 -24.38
CA ARG A 133 9.06 -5.96 -23.55
C ARG A 133 9.10 -5.41 -22.12
N VAL A 134 7.98 -4.91 -21.65
CA VAL A 134 7.92 -4.15 -20.39
C VAL A 134 6.84 -4.70 -19.46
N SER A 135 7.21 -5.11 -18.26
CA SER A 135 6.22 -5.40 -17.23
C SER A 135 5.75 -4.10 -16.57
N THR A 136 4.44 -3.86 -16.58
CA THR A 136 3.81 -2.66 -16.01
C THR A 136 3.25 -2.88 -14.62
N GLY A 137 3.54 -4.01 -13.98
CA GLY A 137 2.98 -4.41 -12.69
C GLY A 137 1.86 -5.45 -12.83
N SER A 138 1.54 -6.12 -11.73
CA SER A 138 0.47 -7.13 -11.70
C SER A 138 -0.90 -6.55 -12.03
N GLY A 139 -1.77 -7.38 -12.58
CA GLY A 139 -3.16 -7.02 -12.76
C GLY A 139 -3.83 -6.69 -11.41
N GLY A 140 -4.54 -5.56 -11.33
CA GLY A 140 -5.15 -5.10 -10.09
C GLY A 140 -4.20 -4.37 -9.14
N SER A 141 -2.99 -4.00 -9.59
CA SER A 141 -2.05 -3.17 -8.82
C SER A 141 -2.18 -1.68 -9.14
N ALA A 142 -1.81 -0.82 -8.19
CA ALA A 142 -1.59 0.58 -8.49
C ALA A 142 -0.23 0.83 -9.17
N THR A 143 0.70 -0.13 -9.13
CA THR A 143 1.89 -0.10 -9.99
C THR A 143 1.49 0.02 -11.46
N GLU A 144 0.52 -0.80 -11.94
CA GLU A 144 0.00 -0.71 -13.30
C GLU A 144 -0.64 0.66 -13.58
N VAL A 145 -1.42 1.19 -12.62
CA VAL A 145 -2.04 2.53 -12.75
C VAL A 145 -0.98 3.60 -12.92
N MET A 146 0.01 3.66 -12.03
CA MET A 146 1.05 4.69 -12.06
C MET A 146 1.99 4.50 -13.27
N ALA A 147 2.31 3.26 -13.66
CA ALA A 147 3.09 2.97 -14.85
C ALA A 147 2.44 3.56 -16.12
N PHE A 148 1.12 3.42 -16.26
CA PHE A 148 0.40 4.01 -17.39
C PHE A 148 0.48 5.53 -17.40
N ARG A 149 0.41 6.16 -16.22
CA ARG A 149 0.53 7.62 -16.05
C ARG A 149 1.93 8.12 -16.40
N VAL A 150 2.97 7.39 -16.02
CA VAL A 150 4.38 7.71 -16.41
C VAL A 150 4.58 7.53 -17.91
N ILE A 151 4.13 6.43 -18.50
CA ILE A 151 4.25 6.12 -19.92
C ILE A 151 3.54 7.20 -20.75
N GLU A 152 2.32 7.57 -20.38
CA GLU A 152 1.56 8.61 -21.05
C GLU A 152 2.20 10.00 -20.90
N ALA A 153 2.67 10.34 -19.68
CA ALA A 153 3.36 11.60 -19.45
C ALA A 153 4.66 11.74 -20.26
N ALA A 154 5.29 10.62 -20.60
CA ALA A 154 6.43 10.55 -21.49
C ALA A 154 6.06 10.60 -23.01
N GLY A 155 4.77 10.72 -23.34
CA GLY A 155 4.29 10.75 -24.71
C GLY A 155 4.25 9.40 -25.42
N LEU A 156 4.30 8.30 -24.66
CA LEU A 156 4.23 6.93 -25.19
C LEU A 156 2.82 6.34 -25.02
N ASP A 157 2.46 5.45 -25.92
CA ASP A 157 1.24 4.63 -25.86
C ASP A 157 1.59 3.23 -25.32
N LYS A 158 1.05 2.90 -24.13
CA LYS A 158 1.32 1.62 -23.46
C LYS A 158 0.90 0.38 -24.24
N ASP A 159 -0.03 0.51 -25.19
CA ASP A 159 -0.58 -0.61 -25.95
C ASP A 159 0.01 -0.71 -27.37
N LYS A 160 0.64 0.39 -27.89
CA LYS A 160 1.21 0.43 -29.23
C LYS A 160 2.72 0.51 -29.26
N ASP A 161 3.32 1.23 -28.28
CA ASP A 161 4.75 1.52 -28.32
C ASP A 161 5.59 0.44 -27.61
N MET A 162 4.98 -0.56 -26.95
CA MET A 162 5.72 -1.62 -26.26
C MET A 162 4.94 -2.94 -26.21
N THR A 163 5.66 -4.05 -26.02
CA THR A 163 5.03 -5.33 -25.66
C THR A 163 4.87 -5.39 -24.16
N ARG A 164 3.63 -5.34 -23.68
CA ARG A 164 3.34 -5.19 -22.28
C ARG A 164 3.04 -6.51 -21.58
N GLU A 165 3.72 -6.73 -20.46
CA GLU A 165 3.47 -7.83 -19.53
C GLU A 165 2.84 -7.31 -18.23
N ARG A 166 2.10 -8.18 -17.53
CA ARG A 166 1.39 -7.84 -16.27
C ARG A 166 1.85 -8.76 -15.14
N LEU A 167 3.09 -8.54 -14.71
CA LEU A 167 3.76 -9.37 -13.72
C LEU A 167 3.90 -8.64 -12.39
N GLY A 168 3.85 -9.38 -11.27
CA GLY A 168 4.26 -8.87 -9.96
C GLY A 168 5.76 -8.60 -9.93
N VAL A 169 6.25 -7.95 -8.87
CA VAL A 169 7.67 -7.54 -8.80
C VAL A 169 8.62 -8.74 -8.81
N ALA A 170 8.29 -9.83 -8.12
CA ALA A 170 9.12 -11.03 -8.07
C ALA A 170 9.19 -11.73 -9.45
N GLU A 171 8.04 -11.86 -10.10
CA GLU A 171 7.93 -12.44 -11.44
C GLU A 171 8.62 -11.54 -12.48
N SER A 172 8.52 -10.21 -12.35
CA SER A 172 9.22 -9.26 -13.20
C SER A 172 10.74 -9.37 -13.07
N VAL A 173 11.25 -9.51 -11.85
CA VAL A 173 12.68 -9.74 -11.59
C VAL A 173 13.14 -11.04 -12.26
N ASN A 174 12.40 -12.14 -12.09
CA ASN A 174 12.74 -13.41 -12.73
C ASN A 174 12.69 -13.31 -14.25
N ALA A 175 11.65 -12.68 -14.81
CA ALA A 175 11.53 -12.49 -16.26
C ALA A 175 12.65 -11.61 -16.84
N LEU A 176 13.12 -10.60 -16.10
CA LEU A 176 14.25 -9.76 -16.51
C LEU A 176 15.58 -10.55 -16.46
N LYS A 177 15.82 -11.33 -15.40
CA LYS A 177 16.98 -12.24 -15.30
C LYS A 177 17.00 -13.26 -16.43
N ASP A 178 15.85 -13.81 -16.80
CA ASP A 178 15.66 -14.74 -17.89
C ASP A 178 15.67 -14.08 -19.29
N ARG A 179 15.81 -12.74 -19.35
CA ARG A 179 15.73 -11.95 -20.61
C ARG A 179 14.40 -12.10 -21.36
N LYS A 180 13.31 -12.40 -20.64
CA LYS A 180 11.95 -12.47 -21.20
C LYS A 180 11.31 -11.10 -21.30
N ILE A 181 11.75 -10.15 -20.44
CA ILE A 181 11.40 -8.73 -20.52
C ILE A 181 12.70 -7.89 -20.51
N ASP A 182 12.59 -6.64 -20.89
CA ASP A 182 13.71 -5.70 -21.01
C ASP A 182 13.71 -4.66 -19.89
N ALA A 183 12.53 -4.38 -19.31
CA ALA A 183 12.36 -3.49 -18.17
C ALA A 183 11.07 -3.83 -17.40
N PHE A 184 10.95 -3.32 -16.17
CA PHE A 184 9.71 -3.38 -15.44
C PHE A 184 9.48 -2.13 -14.58
N PHE A 185 8.21 -1.82 -14.38
CA PHE A 185 7.73 -0.85 -13.42
C PHE A 185 7.40 -1.52 -12.09
N TRP A 186 7.75 -0.86 -11.01
CA TRP A 186 7.40 -1.25 -9.66
C TRP A 186 7.24 -0.03 -8.77
N VAL A 187 6.17 0.04 -7.99
CA VAL A 187 6.02 1.08 -6.96
C VAL A 187 6.07 0.43 -5.59
N GLY A 188 7.04 0.83 -4.79
CA GLY A 188 7.28 0.20 -3.50
C GLY A 188 8.06 1.07 -2.53
N GLY A 189 8.06 0.63 -1.26
CA GLY A 189 8.96 1.14 -0.23
C GLY A 189 10.39 0.64 -0.42
N LEU A 190 11.31 1.19 0.33
CA LEU A 190 12.75 0.92 0.24
C LEU A 190 13.28 0.17 1.47
N PRO A 191 14.14 -0.85 1.27
CA PRO A 191 14.36 -1.55 0.01
C PRO A 191 13.19 -2.50 -0.29
N THR A 192 12.91 -2.75 -1.57
CA THR A 192 12.03 -3.83 -1.99
C THR A 192 12.82 -5.13 -2.12
N ALA A 193 12.39 -6.21 -1.47
CA ALA A 193 13.12 -7.48 -1.40
C ALA A 193 13.45 -8.06 -2.79
N ALA A 194 12.48 -8.10 -3.70
CA ALA A 194 12.68 -8.61 -5.06
C ALA A 194 13.69 -7.76 -5.87
N VAL A 195 13.69 -6.42 -5.70
CA VAL A 195 14.66 -5.55 -6.38
C VAL A 195 16.06 -5.74 -5.79
N THR A 196 16.15 -5.96 -4.47
CA THR A 196 17.41 -6.32 -3.81
C THR A 196 17.96 -7.65 -4.33
N ASP A 197 17.10 -8.64 -4.57
CA ASP A 197 17.49 -9.92 -5.17
C ASP A 197 18.08 -9.72 -6.57
N LEU A 198 17.44 -8.94 -7.44
CA LEU A 198 17.99 -8.58 -8.76
C LEU A 198 19.36 -7.91 -8.64
N ALA A 199 19.47 -6.91 -7.76
CA ALA A 199 20.69 -6.13 -7.57
C ALA A 199 21.89 -6.99 -7.07
N ASN A 200 21.62 -8.13 -6.43
CA ASN A 200 22.63 -9.08 -5.97
C ASN A 200 22.81 -10.29 -6.90
N SER A 201 22.03 -10.37 -8.00
CA SER A 201 22.11 -11.50 -8.92
C SER A 201 23.38 -11.44 -9.77
N PRO A 202 24.13 -12.56 -9.93
CA PRO A 202 25.30 -12.60 -10.79
C PRO A 202 24.97 -12.21 -12.24
N GLY A 203 25.81 -11.38 -12.87
CA GLY A 203 25.64 -10.96 -14.25
C GLY A 203 24.53 -9.93 -14.51
N ALA A 204 23.84 -9.46 -13.47
CA ALA A 204 22.88 -8.37 -13.55
C ALA A 204 23.46 -7.10 -12.91
N THR A 205 23.71 -6.06 -13.71
CA THR A 205 23.98 -4.72 -13.19
C THR A 205 22.69 -3.91 -13.31
N ILE A 206 22.08 -3.56 -12.18
CA ILE A 206 20.82 -2.84 -12.14
C ILE A 206 20.95 -1.46 -12.79
N GLN A 207 19.95 -1.08 -13.58
CA GLN A 207 19.81 0.23 -14.19
C GLN A 207 18.46 0.81 -13.78
N MET A 208 18.47 1.88 -12.99
CA MET A 208 17.28 2.62 -12.63
C MET A 208 17.09 3.78 -13.60
N ILE A 209 15.86 3.96 -14.12
CA ILE A 209 15.56 4.98 -15.15
C ILE A 209 14.91 6.19 -14.50
N ASP A 210 15.53 7.35 -14.69
CA ASP A 210 15.03 8.63 -14.18
C ASP A 210 13.74 9.05 -14.87
N HIS A 211 12.82 9.64 -14.12
CA HIS A 211 11.53 10.11 -14.63
C HIS A 211 10.85 11.16 -13.71
N ALA A 212 11.58 11.77 -12.78
CA ALA A 212 11.03 12.82 -11.91
C ALA A 212 10.59 14.07 -12.68
N ASP A 213 11.14 14.32 -13.86
CA ASP A 213 10.75 15.40 -14.75
C ASP A 213 9.32 15.27 -15.30
N LEU A 214 8.75 14.05 -15.30
CA LEU A 214 7.38 13.78 -15.72
C LEU A 214 6.32 14.13 -14.66
N VAL A 215 6.71 14.33 -13.40
CA VAL A 215 5.80 14.65 -12.29
C VAL A 215 4.89 15.84 -12.57
N PRO A 216 5.36 16.98 -13.13
CA PRO A 216 4.46 18.10 -13.45
C PRO A 216 3.37 17.73 -14.46
N ALA A 217 3.69 16.94 -15.49
CA ALA A 217 2.72 16.47 -16.48
C ALA A 217 1.72 15.50 -15.86
N MET A 218 2.17 14.57 -15.01
CA MET A 218 1.31 13.68 -14.26
C MET A 218 0.34 14.45 -13.37
N ASN A 219 0.83 15.41 -12.59
CA ASN A 219 0.01 16.21 -11.67
C ASN A 219 -1.00 17.10 -12.41
N LYS A 220 -0.65 17.64 -13.58
CA LYS A 220 -1.56 18.42 -14.41
C LYS A 220 -2.81 17.62 -14.82
N LYS A 221 -2.65 16.32 -15.07
CA LYS A 221 -3.74 15.47 -15.56
C LYS A 221 -4.51 14.78 -14.45
N TRP A 222 -3.81 14.26 -13.43
CA TRP A 222 -4.41 13.40 -12.39
C TRP A 222 -4.49 14.03 -11.00
N GLY A 223 -4.13 15.33 -10.87
CA GLY A 223 -4.10 16.06 -9.59
C GLY A 223 -2.75 15.99 -8.90
N ASN A 224 -2.55 16.85 -7.91
CA ASN A 224 -1.28 17.01 -7.17
C ASN A 224 -1.04 15.84 -6.19
N LEU A 225 -0.88 14.63 -6.73
CA LEU A 225 -0.70 13.39 -5.96
C LEU A 225 0.76 12.93 -5.95
N TYR A 226 1.55 13.35 -6.94
CA TYR A 226 2.91 12.88 -7.15
C TYR A 226 3.93 13.93 -6.76
N VAL A 227 5.02 13.50 -6.15
CA VAL A 227 6.15 14.37 -5.81
C VAL A 227 7.43 13.83 -6.43
N LYS A 228 8.35 14.72 -6.78
CA LYS A 228 9.71 14.36 -7.15
C LYS A 228 10.44 13.86 -5.91
N ASP A 229 11.10 12.73 -6.00
CA ASP A 229 11.86 12.13 -4.90
C ASP A 229 13.05 11.34 -5.45
N VAL A 230 13.90 10.83 -4.59
CA VAL A 230 15.16 10.20 -4.92
C VAL A 230 15.24 8.81 -4.29
N ILE A 231 15.67 7.83 -5.08
CA ILE A 231 16.20 6.56 -4.55
C ILE A 231 17.72 6.67 -4.56
N ALA A 232 18.32 6.75 -3.38
CA ALA A 232 19.76 6.89 -3.24
C ALA A 232 20.49 5.64 -3.80
N LYS A 233 21.65 5.84 -4.42
CA LYS A 233 22.42 4.78 -5.11
C LYS A 233 22.89 3.65 -4.21
N ASP A 234 22.94 3.87 -2.92
CA ASP A 234 23.34 2.87 -1.92
C ASP A 234 22.17 1.96 -1.48
N VAL A 235 20.93 2.24 -1.91
CA VAL A 235 19.75 1.41 -1.59
C VAL A 235 19.84 0.04 -2.26
N TYR A 236 20.29 -0.01 -3.50
CA TYR A 236 20.45 -1.26 -4.24
C TYR A 236 21.86 -1.37 -4.82
N ARG A 237 22.50 -2.50 -4.59
CA ARG A 237 23.85 -2.77 -5.08
C ARG A 237 23.93 -2.60 -6.61
N GLY A 238 24.95 -1.92 -7.10
CA GLY A 238 25.23 -1.75 -8.52
C GLY A 238 24.54 -0.53 -9.18
N MET A 239 23.75 0.25 -8.44
CA MET A 239 23.31 1.55 -8.92
C MET A 239 24.52 2.50 -9.08
N ALA A 240 24.65 3.10 -10.27
CA ALA A 240 25.74 4.03 -10.55
C ALA A 240 25.51 5.43 -9.94
N THR A 241 24.25 5.87 -9.94
CA THR A 241 23.82 7.21 -9.50
C THR A 241 22.54 7.11 -8.69
N ASP A 242 22.20 8.17 -7.96
CA ASP A 242 20.87 8.34 -7.38
C ASP A 242 19.83 8.40 -8.49
N ASN A 243 18.69 7.77 -8.28
CA ASN A 243 17.60 7.73 -9.24
C ASN A 243 16.55 8.80 -8.92
N GLN A 244 16.31 9.70 -9.88
CA GLN A 244 15.31 10.75 -9.81
C GLN A 244 13.95 10.21 -10.27
N GLN A 245 12.97 10.11 -9.36
CA GLN A 245 11.74 9.38 -9.61
C GLN A 245 10.47 10.08 -9.07
N ALA A 246 9.30 9.54 -9.41
CA ALA A 246 8.00 9.96 -8.90
C ALA A 246 7.61 9.13 -7.68
N THR A 247 7.11 9.81 -6.64
CA THR A 247 6.63 9.20 -5.39
C THR A 247 5.17 9.54 -5.16
N VAL A 248 4.42 8.60 -4.58
CA VAL A 248 3.05 8.76 -4.12
C VAL A 248 2.91 8.18 -2.71
N MET A 249 2.01 8.71 -1.88
CA MET A 249 1.82 8.18 -0.53
C MET A 249 1.03 6.87 -0.53
N ASN A 250 1.29 6.04 0.48
CA ASN A 250 0.49 4.87 0.81
C ASN A 250 -0.45 5.15 1.97
N LEU A 251 -1.63 4.54 1.92
CA LEU A 251 -2.65 4.59 2.95
C LEU A 251 -3.01 3.18 3.43
N LEU A 252 -3.36 3.08 4.69
CA LEU A 252 -4.22 2.02 5.19
C LEU A 252 -5.65 2.55 5.16
N VAL A 253 -6.56 1.79 4.56
CA VAL A 253 -7.94 2.21 4.36
C VAL A 253 -8.93 1.11 4.76
N ALA A 254 -10.16 1.52 5.05
CA ALA A 254 -11.28 0.63 5.35
C ALA A 254 -12.57 1.12 4.67
N HIS A 255 -13.62 0.29 4.72
CA HIS A 255 -14.97 0.71 4.31
C HIS A 255 -15.53 1.73 5.30
N GLU A 256 -16.28 2.74 4.83
CA GLU A 256 -16.88 3.79 5.67
C GLU A 256 -17.79 3.25 6.78
N LYS A 257 -18.37 2.06 6.62
CA LYS A 257 -19.24 1.40 7.60
C LYS A 257 -18.47 0.64 8.67
N MET A 258 -17.14 0.64 8.66
CA MET A 258 -16.38 0.07 9.77
C MET A 258 -16.77 0.79 11.06
N ASP A 259 -16.99 0.02 12.13
CA ASP A 259 -17.34 0.58 13.42
C ASP A 259 -16.24 1.54 13.92
N GLU A 260 -16.65 2.69 14.49
CA GLU A 260 -15.72 3.74 14.93
C GLU A 260 -14.72 3.23 15.97
N GLN A 261 -15.20 2.42 16.95
CA GLN A 261 -14.33 1.88 17.99
C GLN A 261 -13.35 0.86 17.43
N THR A 262 -13.79 0.05 16.46
CA THR A 262 -12.92 -0.90 15.73
C THR A 262 -11.82 -0.15 14.99
N ALA A 263 -12.16 0.88 14.22
CA ALA A 263 -11.18 1.70 13.49
C ALA A 263 -10.21 2.41 14.45
N TYR A 264 -10.71 2.96 15.57
CA TYR A 264 -9.89 3.55 16.63
C TYR A 264 -8.89 2.53 17.20
N ASN A 265 -9.35 1.33 17.55
CA ASN A 265 -8.50 0.29 18.14
C ASN A 265 -7.42 -0.18 17.16
N ILE A 266 -7.74 -0.30 15.86
CA ILE A 266 -6.77 -0.65 14.81
C ILE A 266 -5.68 0.41 14.72
N VAL A 267 -6.05 1.67 14.57
CA VAL A 267 -5.09 2.78 14.44
C VAL A 267 -4.22 2.87 15.70
N LYS A 268 -4.83 2.82 16.88
CA LYS A 268 -4.14 2.81 18.17
C LYS A 268 -3.10 1.69 18.24
N ALA A 269 -3.50 0.45 17.96
CA ALA A 269 -2.60 -0.70 18.04
C ALA A 269 -1.40 -0.55 17.08
N VAL A 270 -1.63 -0.11 15.84
CA VAL A 270 -0.55 0.09 14.86
C VAL A 270 0.44 1.16 15.32
N PHE A 271 -0.03 2.30 15.84
CA PHE A 271 0.85 3.37 16.30
C PHE A 271 1.58 3.04 17.60
N GLU A 272 0.88 2.46 18.58
CA GLU A 272 1.46 2.15 19.90
C GLU A 272 2.46 0.96 19.83
N HIS A 273 2.31 0.07 18.84
CA HIS A 273 3.22 -1.07 18.62
C HIS A 273 4.07 -0.93 17.35
N ARG A 274 4.28 0.31 16.88
CA ARG A 274 5.07 0.62 15.69
C ARG A 274 6.45 -0.03 15.69
N GLU A 275 7.11 -0.11 16.83
CA GLU A 275 8.44 -0.71 16.95
C GLU A 275 8.48 -2.20 16.55
N GLU A 276 7.37 -2.94 16.76
CA GLU A 276 7.25 -4.32 16.26
C GLU A 276 7.20 -4.33 14.72
N LEU A 277 6.53 -3.36 14.11
CA LEU A 277 6.43 -3.22 12.66
C LEU A 277 7.75 -2.76 12.02
N ILE A 278 8.53 -1.90 12.69
CA ILE A 278 9.87 -1.48 12.22
C ILE A 278 10.81 -2.68 12.12
N ARG A 279 10.72 -3.63 13.06
CA ARG A 279 11.49 -4.88 12.99
C ARG A 279 11.08 -5.77 11.79
N VAL A 280 9.83 -5.65 11.32
CA VAL A 280 9.38 -6.35 10.11
C VAL A 280 9.87 -5.66 8.85
N HIS A 281 9.71 -4.33 8.77
CA HIS A 281 10.18 -3.53 7.63
C HIS A 281 10.42 -2.08 8.03
N LYS A 282 11.59 -1.54 7.66
CA LYS A 282 12.02 -0.19 8.05
C LYS A 282 11.07 0.94 7.63
N GLU A 283 10.27 0.77 6.58
CA GLU A 283 9.27 1.77 6.18
C GLU A 283 8.22 2.04 7.26
N ALA A 284 8.01 1.14 8.23
CA ALA A 284 7.14 1.40 9.37
C ALA A 284 7.65 2.54 10.27
N ALA A 285 8.93 2.93 10.19
CA ALA A 285 9.45 4.13 10.84
C ALA A 285 8.73 5.42 10.38
N ASN A 286 8.11 5.38 9.19
CA ASN A 286 7.30 6.48 8.66
C ASN A 286 5.90 6.60 9.29
N PHE A 287 5.45 5.63 10.08
CA PHE A 287 4.14 5.67 10.75
C PHE A 287 4.20 6.61 11.96
N THR A 288 4.22 7.90 11.69
CA THR A 288 4.33 8.95 12.72
C THR A 288 3.13 9.87 12.69
N LEU A 289 2.78 10.46 13.84
CA LEU A 289 1.59 11.30 13.98
C LEU A 289 1.68 12.61 13.18
N ASP A 290 2.87 13.18 13.04
CA ASP A 290 3.14 14.41 12.29
C ASP A 290 2.88 14.26 10.78
N LYS A 291 2.96 13.02 10.26
CA LYS A 291 2.68 12.69 8.87
C LYS A 291 1.21 12.43 8.56
N GLN A 292 0.36 12.38 9.58
CA GLN A 292 -1.09 12.17 9.40
C GLN A 292 -1.74 13.49 8.98
N LYS A 293 -1.62 13.82 7.68
CA LYS A 293 -2.14 15.07 7.10
C LYS A 293 -3.18 14.79 6.02
N THR A 294 -4.26 15.57 6.00
CA THR A 294 -5.32 15.48 4.99
C THR A 294 -4.76 15.69 3.58
N ALA A 295 -3.79 16.57 3.40
CA ALA A 295 -3.10 16.74 2.12
C ALA A 295 -2.44 15.45 1.61
N ALA A 296 -1.96 14.58 2.51
CA ALA A 296 -1.33 13.30 2.14
C ALA A 296 -2.34 12.20 1.79
N THR A 297 -3.65 12.40 2.04
CA THR A 297 -4.70 11.43 1.66
C THR A 297 -5.23 11.64 0.24
N GLY A 298 -4.78 12.70 -0.45
CA GLY A 298 -5.29 13.07 -1.77
C GLY A 298 -6.77 13.52 -1.77
N GLY A 299 -7.34 13.81 -0.60
CA GLY A 299 -8.75 14.18 -0.42
C GLY A 299 -9.67 12.99 -0.11
N ILE A 300 -9.13 11.78 0.10
CA ILE A 300 -9.92 10.66 0.64
C ILE A 300 -10.22 10.96 2.11
N PRO A 301 -11.50 10.97 2.54
CA PRO A 301 -11.87 11.34 3.90
C PRO A 301 -11.27 10.38 4.94
N TRP A 302 -10.96 10.92 6.11
CA TRP A 302 -10.58 10.14 7.27
C TRP A 302 -11.76 9.33 7.83
N HIS A 303 -11.44 8.17 8.42
CA HIS A 303 -12.40 7.43 9.22
C HIS A 303 -12.57 8.11 10.59
N PRO A 304 -13.82 8.26 11.13
CA PRO A 304 -14.04 8.91 12.42
C PRO A 304 -13.20 8.31 13.56
N GLY A 305 -13.07 6.99 13.63
CA GLY A 305 -12.24 6.32 14.64
C GLY A 305 -10.75 6.67 14.54
N ALA A 306 -10.22 6.90 13.32
CA ALA A 306 -8.86 7.37 13.14
C ALA A 306 -8.69 8.81 13.67
N LEU A 307 -9.61 9.70 13.32
CA LEU A 307 -9.62 11.08 13.81
C LEU A 307 -9.69 11.16 15.33
N LYS A 308 -10.48 10.29 15.96
CA LYS A 308 -10.59 10.19 17.43
C LYS A 308 -9.24 9.87 18.07
N TYR A 309 -8.50 8.89 17.52
CA TYR A 309 -7.16 8.54 18.04
C TYR A 309 -6.17 9.70 17.81
N PHE A 310 -6.17 10.31 16.64
CA PHE A 310 -5.27 11.43 16.34
C PHE A 310 -5.52 12.63 17.25
N ALA A 311 -6.80 12.96 17.49
CA ALA A 311 -7.18 14.04 18.42
C ALA A 311 -6.72 13.75 19.85
N GLU A 312 -6.88 12.51 20.35
CA GLU A 312 -6.38 12.08 21.66
C GLU A 312 -4.87 12.26 21.80
N LYS A 313 -4.12 12.00 20.74
CA LYS A 313 -2.65 12.15 20.72
C LYS A 313 -2.19 13.58 20.35
N GLY A 314 -3.12 14.53 20.20
CA GLY A 314 -2.81 15.92 19.87
C GLY A 314 -2.27 16.12 18.44
N ALA A 315 -2.47 15.14 17.54
CA ALA A 315 -2.05 15.26 16.16
C ALA A 315 -3.01 16.17 15.37
N LYS A 316 -2.43 17.14 14.65
CA LYS A 316 -3.19 18.02 13.75
C LYS A 316 -3.18 17.39 12.37
N VAL A 317 -4.34 16.95 11.89
CA VAL A 317 -4.49 16.29 10.56
C VAL A 317 -4.69 17.27 9.40
N ASP A 318 -5.03 18.51 9.69
CA ASP A 318 -5.22 19.61 8.73
C ASP A 318 -4.00 20.52 8.66
#